data_9b20807f90c0f74b37631c7610cd4975
#
_entry.id   9b20807f90c0f74b37631c7610cd4975
#
_cell.length_a   1.000
_cell.length_b   1.000
_cell.length_c   1.000
_cell.angle_alpha   90.00
_cell.angle_beta   90.00
_cell.angle_gamma   90.00
#
_symmetry.space_group_name_H-M   'P 1'
#
loop_
_entity.id
_entity.type
_entity.pdbx_description
1 polymer ?
#
loop_
_entity_poly.entity_id
_entity_poly.type
_entity_poly.pdbx_seq_one_letter_code
_entity_poly.pdbx_strand_id
1 'polypeptide(L)'
;MNELDPIIYTIRPGDTLYNLAMQYGTTVDELINTNLALNPYNLRVGQQIYIYPRYNMPSQDYWISVNQVDLANRMNLAWLEHIMWTRMFLISVAGDLKDLEATKNRLLQNPKTIADVFRKYYGNDIANLIQRLITEHLVIGGDLIVALKNNNEKLANELFTKWYRNADEMAEAFSKINLFYSKEEVRRMLYEHLRLTSEEVENRLKGRYEADIRSYEKIQNEILMMSEFFVNGIVKQFPNLF
;
A
#
# COMPACT_ATOMS: atom_id res chain seq x y z
N MET A 1 -31.62 15.60 -15.80
CA MET A 1 -30.29 14.98 -15.69
C MET A 1 -30.43 13.56 -16.20
N ASN A 2 -29.86 13.24 -17.37
CA ASN A 2 -29.88 11.85 -17.85
C ASN A 2 -28.87 11.09 -16.99
N GLU A 3 -29.36 10.24 -16.10
CA GLU A 3 -28.52 9.21 -15.49
C GLU A 3 -28.08 8.30 -16.64
N LEU A 4 -26.77 8.28 -16.88
CA LEU A 4 -26.19 7.35 -17.85
C LEU A 4 -26.28 5.94 -17.27
N ASP A 5 -26.72 5.00 -18.08
CA ASP A 5 -26.74 3.60 -17.70
C ASP A 5 -25.31 3.13 -17.36
N PRO A 6 -25.14 2.35 -16.29
CA PRO A 6 -23.81 1.85 -15.93
C PRO A 6 -23.30 0.85 -16.97
N ILE A 7 -21.98 0.92 -17.23
CA ILE A 7 -21.30 -0.14 -17.96
C ILE A 7 -21.10 -1.31 -17.00
N ILE A 8 -21.53 -2.50 -17.39
CA ILE A 8 -21.21 -3.75 -16.69
C ILE A 8 -19.85 -4.21 -17.23
N TYR A 9 -18.82 -4.10 -16.39
CA TYR A 9 -17.46 -4.50 -16.73
C TYR A 9 -17.09 -5.80 -16.04
N THR A 10 -16.45 -6.71 -16.76
CA THR A 10 -15.92 -7.96 -16.19
C THR A 10 -14.42 -7.81 -15.96
N ILE A 11 -13.99 -7.94 -14.70
CA ILE A 11 -12.58 -7.84 -14.29
C ILE A 11 -11.74 -8.85 -15.05
N ARG A 12 -10.62 -8.38 -15.62
CA ARG A 12 -9.64 -9.15 -16.38
C ARG A 12 -8.33 -9.29 -15.62
N PRO A 13 -7.48 -10.24 -15.97
CA PRO A 13 -6.13 -10.32 -15.41
C PRO A 13 -5.37 -9.00 -15.60
N GLY A 14 -4.79 -8.48 -14.51
CA GLY A 14 -4.02 -7.21 -14.52
C GLY A 14 -4.85 -5.94 -14.34
N ASP A 15 -6.19 -6.04 -14.23
CA ASP A 15 -7.01 -4.87 -13.91
C ASP A 15 -6.77 -4.40 -12.48
N THR A 16 -6.75 -3.08 -12.33
CA THR A 16 -6.82 -2.40 -11.04
C THR A 16 -7.97 -1.40 -11.06
N LEU A 17 -8.55 -1.10 -9.92
CA LEU A 17 -9.59 -0.05 -9.85
C LEU A 17 -9.08 1.29 -10.37
N TYR A 18 -7.80 1.57 -10.16
CA TYR A 18 -7.17 2.78 -10.67
C TYR A 18 -7.18 2.84 -12.20
N ASN A 19 -6.71 1.79 -12.88
CA ASN A 19 -6.68 1.73 -14.34
C ASN A 19 -8.09 1.81 -14.92
N LEU A 20 -9.05 1.14 -14.28
CA LEU A 20 -10.46 1.20 -14.69
C LEU A 20 -11.06 2.59 -14.47
N ALA A 21 -10.78 3.22 -13.33
CA ALA A 21 -11.22 4.59 -13.07
C ALA A 21 -10.70 5.57 -14.12
N MET A 22 -9.42 5.49 -14.46
CA MET A 22 -8.81 6.31 -15.50
C MET A 22 -9.41 6.01 -16.88
N GLN A 23 -9.57 4.73 -17.25
CA GLN A 23 -10.10 4.31 -18.55
C GLN A 23 -11.54 4.81 -18.79
N TYR A 24 -12.36 4.84 -17.72
CA TYR A 24 -13.78 5.18 -17.83
C TYR A 24 -14.12 6.59 -17.30
N GLY A 25 -13.10 7.40 -16.97
CA GLY A 25 -13.29 8.79 -16.53
C GLY A 25 -14.05 8.90 -15.20
N THR A 26 -13.90 7.93 -14.31
CA THR A 26 -14.49 7.89 -12.97
C THR A 26 -13.41 7.92 -11.89
N THR A 27 -13.76 7.72 -10.63
CA THR A 27 -12.80 7.65 -9.52
C THR A 27 -12.84 6.27 -8.87
N VAL A 28 -11.74 5.89 -8.18
CA VAL A 28 -11.70 4.64 -7.39
C VAL A 28 -12.78 4.64 -6.32
N ASP A 29 -13.01 5.77 -5.66
CA ASP A 29 -14.06 5.93 -4.64
C ASP A 29 -15.46 5.70 -5.23
N GLU A 30 -15.73 6.20 -6.42
CA GLU A 30 -17.00 5.94 -7.11
C GLU A 30 -17.16 4.47 -7.48
N LEU A 31 -16.10 3.82 -7.98
CA LEU A 31 -16.14 2.39 -8.26
C LEU A 31 -16.42 1.57 -6.99
N ILE A 32 -15.85 1.93 -5.85
CA ILE A 32 -16.10 1.26 -4.57
C ILE A 32 -17.54 1.53 -4.10
N ASN A 33 -17.98 2.78 -4.11
CA ASN A 33 -19.30 3.19 -3.61
C ASN A 33 -20.46 2.61 -4.42
N THR A 34 -20.26 2.42 -5.72
CA THR A 34 -21.27 1.82 -6.61
C THR A 34 -21.25 0.30 -6.62
N ASN A 35 -20.21 -0.32 -6.02
CA ASN A 35 -20.02 -1.76 -5.98
C ASN A 35 -19.76 -2.25 -4.54
N LEU A 36 -20.75 -2.13 -3.67
CA LEU A 36 -20.62 -2.41 -2.22
C LEU A 36 -20.05 -3.79 -1.85
N ALA A 37 -20.18 -4.76 -2.74
CA ALA A 37 -19.59 -6.10 -2.56
C ALA A 37 -18.15 -6.21 -3.08
N LEU A 38 -17.58 -5.12 -3.61
CA LEU A 38 -16.24 -5.11 -4.16
C LEU A 38 -15.21 -5.02 -3.03
N ASN A 39 -14.28 -5.99 -3.01
CA ASN A 39 -13.09 -5.85 -2.19
C ASN A 39 -12.02 -5.14 -3.04
N PRO A 40 -11.67 -3.88 -2.74
CA PRO A 40 -10.73 -3.10 -3.54
C PRO A 40 -9.31 -3.68 -3.54
N TYR A 41 -8.97 -4.50 -2.55
CA TYR A 41 -7.66 -5.15 -2.41
C TYR A 41 -7.61 -6.56 -3.00
N ASN A 42 -8.73 -7.08 -3.51
CA ASN A 42 -8.80 -8.42 -4.06
C ASN A 42 -9.84 -8.49 -5.18
N LEU A 43 -9.53 -7.85 -6.30
CA LEU A 43 -10.34 -7.95 -7.51
C LEU A 43 -10.26 -9.38 -8.03
N ARG A 44 -11.41 -10.01 -8.24
CA ARG A 44 -11.49 -11.37 -8.77
C ARG A 44 -11.66 -11.30 -10.29
N VAL A 45 -10.77 -11.93 -11.03
CA VAL A 45 -10.94 -12.11 -12.49
C VAL A 45 -12.29 -12.80 -12.75
N GLY A 46 -13.07 -12.24 -13.68
CA GLY A 46 -14.43 -12.67 -13.97
C GLY A 46 -15.50 -12.02 -13.09
N GLN A 47 -15.16 -11.26 -12.07
CA GLN A 47 -16.13 -10.49 -11.29
C GLN A 47 -16.70 -9.36 -12.15
N GLN A 48 -18.01 -9.18 -12.09
CA GLN A 48 -18.69 -8.05 -12.73
C GLN A 48 -18.79 -6.88 -11.76
N ILE A 49 -18.50 -5.68 -12.29
CA ILE A 49 -18.66 -4.40 -11.59
C ILE A 49 -19.45 -3.42 -12.44
N TYR A 50 -20.12 -2.49 -11.78
CA TYR A 50 -20.81 -1.38 -12.42
C TYR A 50 -19.89 -0.18 -12.48
N ILE A 51 -19.71 0.38 -13.68
CA ILE A 51 -18.92 1.59 -13.91
C ILE A 51 -19.87 2.66 -14.49
N TYR A 52 -19.96 3.81 -13.83
CA TYR A 52 -20.66 4.98 -14.32
C TYR A 52 -19.64 5.92 -14.98
N PRO A 53 -19.55 5.93 -16.33
CA PRO A 53 -18.63 6.84 -17.00
C PRO A 53 -19.12 8.27 -16.87
N ARG A 54 -18.26 9.20 -16.54
CA ARG A 54 -18.60 10.63 -16.58
C ARG A 54 -18.35 11.20 -17.98
N TYR A 55 -19.29 11.00 -18.91
CA TYR A 55 -19.18 11.48 -20.29
C TYR A 55 -19.38 13.00 -20.48
N ASN A 56 -19.75 13.74 -19.44
CA ASN A 56 -19.99 15.18 -19.51
C ASN A 56 -19.39 15.96 -18.32
N MET A 57 -18.08 15.83 -18.13
CA MET A 57 -17.37 16.99 -17.61
C MET A 57 -17.02 17.87 -18.82
N PRO A 58 -17.36 19.17 -18.85
CA PRO A 58 -16.67 20.08 -19.75
C PRO A 58 -15.19 19.84 -19.50
N SER A 59 -14.39 19.79 -20.54
CA SER A 59 -12.96 19.63 -20.48
C SER A 59 -12.34 20.70 -19.55
N GLN A 60 -12.44 20.53 -18.24
CA GLN A 60 -11.35 20.88 -17.40
C GLN A 60 -10.32 19.85 -17.82
N ASP A 61 -9.40 20.29 -18.67
CA ASP A 61 -8.20 19.54 -18.99
C ASP A 61 -7.61 19.09 -17.65
N TYR A 62 -7.90 17.83 -17.25
CA TYR A 62 -7.20 17.17 -16.17
C TYR A 62 -5.79 16.88 -16.70
N TRP A 63 -5.04 17.96 -16.92
CA TRP A 63 -3.62 17.86 -17.11
C TRP A 63 -3.06 17.37 -15.78
N ILE A 64 -2.79 16.06 -15.69
CA ILE A 64 -1.94 15.58 -14.60
C ILE A 64 -0.64 16.33 -14.77
N SER A 65 -0.32 17.20 -13.81
CA SER A 65 0.87 18.00 -13.91
C SER A 65 2.12 17.11 -13.87
N VAL A 66 3.21 17.57 -14.48
CA VAL A 66 4.50 16.87 -14.40
C VAL A 66 4.90 16.63 -12.94
N ASN A 67 4.60 17.57 -12.03
CA ASN A 67 4.86 17.44 -10.60
C ASN A 67 4.05 16.32 -9.94
N GLN A 68 2.79 16.15 -10.35
CA GLN A 68 1.94 15.08 -9.85
C GLN A 68 2.42 13.71 -10.34
N VAL A 69 2.84 13.61 -11.59
CA VAL A 69 3.44 12.39 -12.15
C VAL A 69 4.75 12.06 -11.41
N ASP A 70 5.63 13.04 -11.16
CA ASP A 70 6.86 12.84 -10.40
C ASP A 70 6.58 12.34 -8.98
N LEU A 71 5.63 12.96 -8.28
CA LEU A 71 5.21 12.52 -6.96
C LEU A 71 4.70 11.07 -6.97
N ALA A 72 3.80 10.74 -7.90
CA ALA A 72 3.23 9.39 -8.01
C ALA A 72 4.32 8.34 -8.29
N ASN A 73 5.23 8.62 -9.22
CA ASN A 73 6.33 7.72 -9.56
C ASN A 73 7.26 7.49 -8.36
N ARG A 74 7.63 8.53 -7.64
CA ARG A 74 8.50 8.44 -6.45
C ARG A 74 7.81 7.69 -5.31
N MET A 75 6.53 7.96 -5.08
CA MET A 75 5.75 7.27 -4.04
C MET A 75 5.60 5.79 -4.39
N ASN A 76 5.21 5.47 -5.63
CA ASN A 76 5.08 4.08 -6.09
C ASN A 76 6.41 3.31 -5.96
N LEU A 77 7.52 3.92 -6.41
CA LEU A 77 8.83 3.28 -6.31
C LEU A 77 9.21 3.01 -4.85
N ALA A 78 9.03 3.98 -3.96
CA ALA A 78 9.38 3.86 -2.55
C ALA A 78 8.59 2.73 -1.85
N TRP A 79 7.29 2.62 -2.14
CA TRP A 79 6.43 1.58 -1.57
C TRP A 79 6.64 0.21 -2.23
N LEU A 80 6.89 0.13 -3.54
CA LEU A 80 7.27 -1.13 -4.20
C LEU A 80 8.62 -1.65 -3.69
N GLU A 81 9.60 -0.78 -3.47
CA GLU A 81 10.87 -1.17 -2.83
C GLU A 81 10.66 -1.71 -1.41
N HIS A 82 9.69 -1.15 -0.66
CA HIS A 82 9.34 -1.63 0.67
C HIS A 82 8.97 -3.12 0.64
N ILE A 83 7.99 -3.49 -0.16
CA ILE A 83 7.52 -4.89 -0.23
C ILE A 83 8.52 -5.82 -0.90
N MET A 84 9.22 -5.33 -1.92
CA MET A 84 10.24 -6.12 -2.64
C MET A 84 11.39 -6.52 -1.71
N TRP A 85 11.96 -5.58 -0.95
CA TRP A 85 13.04 -5.87 -0.03
C TRP A 85 12.57 -6.65 1.20
N THR A 86 11.32 -6.47 1.65
CA THR A 86 10.69 -7.31 2.66
C THR A 86 10.61 -8.76 2.19
N ARG A 87 10.17 -8.98 0.93
CA ARG A 87 10.14 -10.32 0.33
C ARG A 87 11.54 -10.93 0.21
N MET A 88 12.53 -10.17 -0.24
CA MET A 88 13.92 -10.66 -0.32
C MET A 88 14.45 -11.04 1.06
N PHE A 89 14.19 -10.23 2.07
CA PHE A 89 14.54 -10.54 3.45
C PHE A 89 13.83 -11.82 3.94
N LEU A 90 12.52 -11.97 3.70
CA LEU A 90 11.76 -13.18 4.03
C LEU A 90 12.36 -14.43 3.37
N ILE A 91 12.73 -14.33 2.08
CA ILE A 91 13.36 -15.44 1.35
C ILE A 91 14.69 -15.81 1.97
N SER A 92 15.52 -14.80 2.32
CA SER A 92 16.82 -15.02 2.93
C SER A 92 16.70 -15.64 4.33
N VAL A 93 15.73 -15.20 5.15
CA VAL A 93 15.44 -15.82 6.46
C VAL A 93 14.96 -17.26 6.28
N ALA A 94 13.96 -17.48 5.40
CA ALA A 94 13.37 -18.81 5.22
C ALA A 94 14.35 -19.84 4.69
N GLY A 95 15.28 -19.42 3.81
CA GLY A 95 16.27 -20.27 3.16
C GLY A 95 17.63 -20.36 3.87
N ASP A 96 17.83 -19.67 5.00
CA ASP A 96 19.15 -19.55 5.67
C ASP A 96 20.25 -19.07 4.71
N LEU A 97 19.90 -18.07 3.87
CA LEU A 97 20.81 -17.61 2.82
C LEU A 97 21.91 -16.72 3.40
N LYS A 98 23.07 -16.74 2.73
CA LYS A 98 24.26 -15.98 3.16
C LYS A 98 24.11 -14.46 2.98
N ASP A 99 23.15 -14.01 2.20
CA ASP A 99 22.87 -12.59 1.92
C ASP A 99 21.93 -11.94 2.94
N LEU A 100 21.52 -12.67 3.99
CA LEU A 100 20.55 -12.20 5.00
C LEU A 100 20.89 -10.81 5.56
N GLU A 101 22.15 -10.59 5.99
CA GLU A 101 22.55 -9.30 6.53
C GLU A 101 22.56 -8.18 5.46
N ALA A 102 22.93 -8.51 4.23
CA ALA A 102 22.92 -7.55 3.14
C ALA A 102 21.48 -7.12 2.77
N THR A 103 20.56 -8.08 2.67
CA THR A 103 19.14 -7.80 2.39
C THR A 103 18.48 -7.03 3.52
N LYS A 104 18.75 -7.38 4.79
CA LYS A 104 18.29 -6.64 5.96
C LYS A 104 18.77 -5.19 5.94
N ASN A 105 20.06 -4.98 5.72
CA ASN A 105 20.64 -3.63 5.68
C ASN A 105 20.05 -2.80 4.54
N ARG A 106 19.78 -3.41 3.37
CA ARG A 106 19.12 -2.71 2.27
C ARG A 106 17.66 -2.38 2.57
N LEU A 107 16.91 -3.31 3.17
CA LEU A 107 15.54 -3.09 3.60
C LEU A 107 15.45 -1.89 4.56
N LEU A 108 16.33 -1.80 5.53
CA LEU A 108 16.36 -0.72 6.53
C LEU A 108 16.77 0.66 5.98
N GLN A 109 17.13 0.77 4.70
CA GLN A 109 17.27 2.05 4.00
C GLN A 109 15.94 2.59 3.47
N ASN A 110 14.97 1.72 3.22
CA ASN A 110 13.68 2.09 2.63
C ASN A 110 12.87 3.10 3.46
N PRO A 111 12.83 3.07 4.81
CA PRO A 111 12.15 4.09 5.61
C PRO A 111 12.58 5.52 5.28
N LYS A 112 13.87 5.73 5.00
CA LYS A 112 14.38 7.03 4.58
C LYS A 112 13.85 7.39 3.19
N THR A 113 13.83 6.45 2.25
CA THR A 113 13.32 6.67 0.89
C THR A 113 11.85 7.12 0.92
N ILE A 114 11.00 6.43 1.71
CA ILE A 114 9.59 6.81 1.88
C ILE A 114 9.49 8.20 2.54
N ALA A 115 10.20 8.43 3.63
CA ALA A 115 10.16 9.70 4.35
C ALA A 115 10.60 10.89 3.48
N ASP A 116 11.57 10.69 2.59
CA ASP A 116 12.07 11.74 1.71
C ASP A 116 11.02 12.19 0.67
N VAL A 117 10.06 11.33 0.29
CA VAL A 117 8.91 11.73 -0.54
C VAL A 117 8.04 12.74 0.21
N PHE A 118 7.77 12.51 1.49
CA PHE A 118 6.98 13.41 2.34
C PHE A 118 7.73 14.68 2.71
N ARG A 119 9.06 14.63 2.83
CA ARG A 119 9.92 15.75 3.25
C ARG A 119 9.72 17.01 2.42
N LYS A 120 9.54 16.87 1.12
CA LYS A 120 9.30 17.99 0.19
C LYS A 120 8.05 18.80 0.56
N TYR A 121 7.05 18.17 1.15
CA TYR A 121 5.73 18.77 1.43
C TYR A 121 5.53 19.11 2.90
N TYR A 122 6.05 18.30 3.81
CA TYR A 122 5.79 18.42 5.24
C TYR A 122 7.00 18.83 6.08
N GLY A 123 8.18 18.98 5.46
CA GLY A 123 9.40 19.37 6.14
C GLY A 123 10.10 18.23 6.90
N ASN A 124 11.19 18.60 7.59
CA ASN A 124 12.10 17.62 8.19
C ASN A 124 11.48 16.89 9.38
N ASP A 125 10.78 17.59 10.27
CA ASP A 125 10.27 16.98 11.52
C ASP A 125 9.27 15.88 11.24
N ILE A 126 8.34 16.14 10.31
CA ILE A 126 7.34 15.14 9.89
C ILE A 126 8.01 13.99 9.13
N ALA A 127 8.93 14.27 8.23
CA ALA A 127 9.65 13.22 7.52
C ALA A 127 10.46 12.34 8.47
N ASN A 128 11.11 12.91 9.49
CA ASN A 128 11.84 12.14 10.48
C ASN A 128 10.90 11.29 11.36
N LEU A 129 9.71 11.80 11.69
CA LEU A 129 8.68 11.01 12.38
C LEU A 129 8.23 9.81 11.54
N ILE A 130 7.93 10.02 10.26
CA ILE A 130 7.54 8.96 9.31
C ILE A 130 8.67 7.93 9.19
N GLN A 131 9.92 8.39 9.00
CA GLN A 131 11.08 7.51 8.94
C GLN A 131 11.21 6.61 10.18
N ARG A 132 11.06 7.18 11.36
CA ARG A 132 11.13 6.45 12.62
C ARG A 132 10.04 5.38 12.69
N LEU A 133 8.78 5.75 12.43
CA LEU A 133 7.64 4.83 12.52
C LEU A 133 7.77 3.66 11.53
N ILE A 134 8.20 3.93 10.29
CA ILE A 134 8.41 2.88 9.28
C ILE A 134 9.64 2.03 9.63
N THR A 135 10.70 2.62 10.22
CA THR A 135 11.85 1.83 10.70
C THR A 135 11.41 0.87 11.80
N GLU A 136 10.64 1.34 12.79
CA GLU A 136 10.09 0.48 13.84
C GLU A 136 9.21 -0.63 13.25
N HIS A 137 8.37 -0.29 12.27
CA HIS A 137 7.54 -1.25 11.55
C HIS A 137 8.36 -2.39 10.93
N LEU A 138 9.43 -2.05 10.20
CA LEU A 138 10.30 -3.03 9.55
C LEU A 138 11.11 -3.87 10.53
N VAL A 139 11.59 -3.26 11.62
CA VAL A 139 12.33 -4.00 12.66
C VAL A 139 11.42 -5.01 13.34
N ILE A 140 10.21 -4.59 13.77
CA ILE A 140 9.24 -5.48 14.41
C ILE A 140 8.83 -6.61 13.44
N GLY A 141 8.52 -6.29 12.19
CA GLY A 141 8.14 -7.27 11.17
C GLY A 141 9.27 -8.27 10.88
N GLY A 142 10.51 -7.78 10.79
CA GLY A 142 11.69 -8.62 10.59
C GLY A 142 11.93 -9.58 11.75
N ASP A 143 11.86 -9.08 12.99
CA ASP A 143 11.99 -9.91 14.20
C ASP A 143 10.85 -10.95 14.30
N LEU A 144 9.63 -10.57 13.89
CA LEU A 144 8.48 -11.48 13.82
C LEU A 144 8.72 -12.63 12.83
N ILE A 145 9.24 -12.34 11.64
CA ILE A 145 9.58 -13.38 10.63
C ILE A 145 10.60 -14.37 11.23
N VAL A 146 11.63 -13.87 11.91
CA VAL A 146 12.66 -14.71 12.56
C VAL A 146 12.05 -15.53 13.71
N ALA A 147 11.18 -14.94 14.53
CA ALA A 147 10.51 -15.64 15.63
C ALA A 147 9.62 -16.80 15.11
N LEU A 148 8.86 -16.53 14.02
CA LEU A 148 8.00 -17.53 13.37
C LEU A 148 8.85 -18.68 12.77
N LYS A 149 9.94 -18.37 12.09
CA LYS A 149 10.86 -19.39 11.56
C LYS A 149 11.41 -20.29 12.64
N ASN A 150 11.73 -19.73 13.80
CA ASN A 150 12.29 -20.45 14.93
C ASN A 150 11.22 -21.12 15.83
N ASN A 151 9.95 -21.11 15.43
CA ASN A 151 8.81 -21.63 16.19
C ASN A 151 8.72 -21.04 17.62
N ASN A 152 9.14 -19.79 17.81
CA ASN A 152 9.02 -19.08 19.08
C ASN A 152 7.67 -18.35 19.17
N GLU A 153 6.62 -19.12 19.42
CA GLU A 153 5.23 -18.62 19.47
C GLU A 153 5.01 -17.48 20.47
N LYS A 154 5.68 -17.55 21.65
CA LYS A 154 5.55 -16.51 22.67
C LYS A 154 6.06 -15.16 22.11
N LEU A 155 7.27 -15.15 21.58
CA LEU A 155 7.87 -13.94 21.03
C LEU A 155 7.08 -13.46 19.81
N ALA A 156 6.63 -14.36 18.93
CA ALA A 156 5.83 -14.03 17.76
C ALA A 156 4.53 -13.29 18.17
N ASN A 157 3.80 -13.76 19.19
CA ASN A 157 2.58 -13.12 19.66
C ASN A 157 2.84 -11.72 20.27
N GLU A 158 3.94 -11.55 21.01
CA GLU A 158 4.37 -10.25 21.53
C GLU A 158 4.70 -9.27 20.39
N LEU A 159 5.41 -9.73 19.36
CA LEU A 159 5.78 -8.93 18.20
C LEU A 159 4.56 -8.58 17.32
N PHE A 160 3.63 -9.51 17.15
CA PHE A 160 2.35 -9.25 16.48
C PHE A 160 1.60 -8.08 17.15
N THR A 161 1.47 -8.13 18.46
CA THR A 161 0.80 -7.06 19.22
C THR A 161 1.51 -5.72 19.05
N LYS A 162 2.84 -5.70 19.06
CA LYS A 162 3.64 -4.49 18.83
C LYS A 162 3.48 -3.96 17.41
N TRP A 163 3.40 -4.86 16.42
CA TRP A 163 3.30 -4.49 15.01
C TRP A 163 1.98 -3.79 14.69
N TYR A 164 0.85 -4.32 15.20
CA TYR A 164 -0.45 -3.67 15.06
C TYR A 164 -0.53 -2.34 15.83
N ARG A 165 0.09 -2.24 17.01
CA ARG A 165 0.18 -0.97 17.73
C ARG A 165 1.00 0.07 16.94
N ASN A 166 2.10 -0.31 16.32
CA ASN A 166 2.86 0.57 15.43
C ASN A 166 2.00 1.04 14.24
N ALA A 167 1.16 0.18 13.67
CA ALA A 167 0.21 0.57 12.62
C ALA A 167 -0.81 1.61 13.13
N ASP A 168 -1.32 1.48 14.36
CA ASP A 168 -2.18 2.49 14.98
C ASP A 168 -1.47 3.84 15.18
N GLU A 169 -0.20 3.80 15.61
CA GLU A 169 0.63 5.01 15.76
C GLU A 169 0.89 5.69 14.40
N MET A 170 1.13 4.92 13.34
CA MET A 170 1.25 5.45 11.98
C MET A 170 -0.07 6.07 11.51
N ALA A 171 -1.21 5.42 11.71
CA ALA A 171 -2.51 5.96 11.34
C ALA A 171 -2.81 7.28 12.05
N GLU A 172 -2.50 7.38 13.34
CA GLU A 172 -2.60 8.61 14.11
C GLU A 172 -1.67 9.71 13.56
N ALA A 173 -0.41 9.38 13.26
CA ALA A 173 0.56 10.33 12.74
C ALA A 173 0.14 10.88 11.37
N PHE A 174 -0.25 10.01 10.42
CA PHE A 174 -0.67 10.44 9.10
C PHE A 174 -1.94 11.29 9.14
N SER A 175 -2.93 10.94 9.96
CA SER A 175 -4.16 11.72 10.07
C SER A 175 -3.94 13.13 10.65
N LYS A 176 -2.89 13.35 11.42
CA LYS A 176 -2.53 14.66 11.97
C LYS A 176 -1.84 15.58 10.97
N ILE A 177 -1.14 15.03 10.00
CA ILE A 177 -0.37 15.83 9.04
C ILE A 177 -1.17 16.23 7.80
N ASN A 178 -2.28 15.51 7.53
CA ASN A 178 -3.08 15.76 6.34
C ASN A 178 -4.57 15.52 6.63
N LEU A 179 -5.40 16.54 6.37
CA LEU A 179 -6.85 16.48 6.59
C LEU A 179 -7.58 15.47 5.69
N PHE A 180 -6.93 15.06 4.59
CA PHE A 180 -7.47 14.08 3.65
C PHE A 180 -7.03 12.63 3.99
N TYR A 181 -6.27 12.44 5.07
CA TYR A 181 -5.90 11.13 5.57
C TYR A 181 -6.80 10.76 6.76
N SER A 182 -7.95 10.13 6.48
CA SER A 182 -8.79 9.58 7.55
C SER A 182 -7.99 8.56 8.37
N LYS A 183 -8.00 8.70 9.70
CA LYS A 183 -7.31 7.77 10.61
C LYS A 183 -7.82 6.35 10.42
N GLU A 184 -9.12 6.18 10.33
CA GLU A 184 -9.77 4.88 10.14
C GLU A 184 -9.34 4.23 8.83
N GLU A 185 -9.25 5.01 7.75
CA GLU A 185 -8.87 4.51 6.44
C GLU A 185 -7.39 4.13 6.40
N VAL A 186 -6.49 4.98 6.93
CA VAL A 186 -5.06 4.65 7.05
C VAL A 186 -4.88 3.39 7.90
N ARG A 187 -5.57 3.29 9.04
CA ARG A 187 -5.51 2.10 9.88
C ARG A 187 -5.99 0.85 9.16
N ARG A 188 -7.09 0.94 8.41
CA ARG A 188 -7.65 -0.17 7.63
C ARG A 188 -6.66 -0.67 6.58
N MET A 189 -6.02 0.23 5.84
CA MET A 189 -5.00 -0.12 4.85
C MET A 189 -3.79 -0.78 5.51
N LEU A 190 -3.25 -0.18 6.57
CA LEU A 190 -2.12 -0.76 7.31
C LEU A 190 -2.45 -2.15 7.87
N TYR A 191 -3.63 -2.35 8.44
CA TYR A 191 -4.06 -3.65 8.98
C TYR A 191 -4.18 -4.71 7.87
N GLU A 192 -4.70 -4.33 6.71
CA GLU A 192 -4.77 -5.25 5.56
C GLU A 192 -3.36 -5.59 5.05
N HIS A 193 -2.45 -4.61 5.01
CA HIS A 193 -1.05 -4.83 4.70
C HIS A 193 -0.39 -5.85 5.65
N LEU A 194 -0.57 -5.67 6.97
CA LEU A 194 -0.04 -6.62 7.98
C LEU A 194 -0.62 -8.03 7.79
N ARG A 195 -1.91 -8.12 7.54
CA ARG A 195 -2.61 -9.39 7.32
C ARG A 195 -2.07 -10.12 6.11
N LEU A 196 -1.94 -9.42 4.97
CA LEU A 196 -1.42 -9.99 3.71
C LEU A 196 0.04 -10.41 3.84
N THR A 197 0.88 -9.57 4.48
CA THR A 197 2.28 -9.90 4.74
C THR A 197 2.41 -11.12 5.65
N SER A 198 1.56 -11.23 6.68
CA SER A 198 1.53 -12.42 7.54
C SER A 198 1.14 -13.68 6.77
N GLU A 199 0.17 -13.58 5.85
CA GLU A 199 -0.23 -14.69 4.96
C GLU A 199 0.94 -15.11 4.05
N GLU A 200 1.69 -14.16 3.49
CA GLU A 200 2.89 -14.43 2.69
C GLU A 200 3.96 -15.15 3.52
N VAL A 201 4.29 -14.61 4.70
CA VAL A 201 5.28 -15.20 5.62
C VAL A 201 4.91 -16.63 5.97
N GLU A 202 3.66 -16.87 6.37
CA GLU A 202 3.18 -18.22 6.72
C GLU A 202 3.30 -19.18 5.54
N ASN A 203 2.88 -18.77 4.34
CA ASN A 203 2.97 -19.59 3.13
C ASN A 203 4.42 -19.91 2.78
N ARG A 204 5.31 -18.92 2.87
CA ARG A 204 6.74 -19.10 2.59
C ARG A 204 7.40 -20.09 3.56
N LEU A 205 7.20 -19.90 4.87
CA LEU A 205 7.80 -20.76 5.91
C LEU A 205 7.27 -22.19 5.86
N LYS A 206 6.04 -22.40 5.38
CA LYS A 206 5.45 -23.74 5.17
C LYS A 206 5.78 -24.38 3.82
N GLY A 207 6.61 -23.74 2.99
CA GLY A 207 6.98 -24.25 1.66
C GLY A 207 5.85 -24.24 0.63
N ARG A 208 4.79 -23.46 0.86
CA ARG A 208 3.64 -23.31 -0.04
C ARG A 208 3.91 -22.18 -1.07
N TYR A 209 4.91 -22.39 -1.94
CA TYR A 209 5.48 -21.34 -2.78
C TYR A 209 4.50 -20.68 -3.75
N GLU A 210 3.56 -21.43 -4.35
CA GLU A 210 2.54 -20.83 -5.23
C GLU A 210 1.55 -19.97 -4.44
N ALA A 211 1.23 -20.34 -3.20
CA ALA A 211 0.38 -19.54 -2.33
C ALA A 211 1.12 -18.27 -1.84
N ASP A 212 2.40 -18.41 -1.50
CA ASP A 212 3.31 -17.32 -1.19
C ASP A 212 3.35 -16.27 -2.32
N ILE A 213 3.55 -16.70 -3.58
CA ILE A 213 3.55 -15.80 -4.74
C ILE A 213 2.21 -15.09 -4.88
N ARG A 214 1.08 -15.81 -4.77
CA ARG A 214 -0.25 -15.17 -4.83
C ARG A 214 -0.50 -14.19 -3.70
N SER A 215 0.03 -14.44 -2.49
CA SER A 215 -0.06 -13.48 -1.38
C SER A 215 0.75 -12.21 -1.70
N TYR A 216 1.95 -12.35 -2.26
CA TYR A 216 2.77 -11.22 -2.69
C TYR A 216 2.11 -10.38 -3.79
N GLU A 217 1.45 -11.00 -4.78
CA GLU A 217 0.68 -10.29 -5.81
C GLU A 217 -0.45 -9.43 -5.21
N LYS A 218 -1.12 -9.93 -4.16
CA LYS A 218 -2.12 -9.15 -3.42
C LYS A 218 -1.49 -7.96 -2.69
N ILE A 219 -0.31 -8.16 -2.06
CA ILE A 219 0.44 -7.10 -1.40
C ILE A 219 0.86 -6.03 -2.40
N GLN A 220 1.30 -6.41 -3.61
CA GLN A 220 1.65 -5.44 -4.66
C GLN A 220 0.45 -4.54 -5.03
N ASN A 221 -0.72 -5.10 -5.19
CA ASN A 221 -1.92 -4.33 -5.50
C ASN A 221 -2.31 -3.41 -4.33
N GLU A 222 -2.28 -3.94 -3.11
CA GLU A 222 -2.59 -3.19 -1.89
C GLU A 222 -1.65 -2.00 -1.71
N ILE A 223 -0.33 -2.20 -1.86
CA ILE A 223 0.67 -1.16 -1.64
C ILE A 223 0.59 -0.03 -2.68
N LEU A 224 0.21 -0.35 -3.92
CA LEU A 224 -0.03 0.67 -4.94
C LEU A 224 -1.28 1.51 -4.64
N MET A 225 -2.33 0.89 -4.10
CA MET A 225 -3.52 1.63 -3.63
C MET A 225 -3.19 2.54 -2.45
N MET A 226 -2.37 2.06 -1.50
CA MET A 226 -1.88 2.88 -0.39
C MET A 226 -1.02 4.04 -0.90
N SER A 227 -0.15 3.80 -1.87
CA SER A 227 0.65 4.84 -2.53
C SER A 227 -0.23 5.91 -3.16
N GLU A 228 -1.24 5.51 -3.92
CA GLU A 228 -2.21 6.42 -4.55
C GLU A 228 -2.96 7.25 -3.52
N PHE A 229 -3.41 6.63 -2.43
CA PHE A 229 -4.08 7.32 -1.34
C PHE A 229 -3.21 8.45 -0.77
N PHE A 230 -1.93 8.19 -0.51
CA PHE A 230 -1.00 9.20 -0.02
C PHE A 230 -0.73 10.30 -1.05
N VAL A 231 -0.56 9.95 -2.32
CA VAL A 231 -0.40 10.93 -3.42
C VAL A 231 -1.61 11.86 -3.49
N ASN A 232 -2.81 11.30 -3.52
CA ASN A 232 -4.05 12.07 -3.61
C ASN A 232 -4.23 13.03 -2.43
N GLY A 233 -3.89 12.61 -1.22
CA GLY A 233 -3.93 13.49 -0.05
C GLY A 233 -2.93 14.64 -0.15
N ILE A 234 -1.70 14.39 -0.61
CA ILE A 234 -0.70 15.45 -0.82
C ILE A 234 -1.19 16.46 -1.87
N VAL A 235 -1.67 15.97 -3.01
CA VAL A 235 -2.17 16.83 -4.09
C VAL A 235 -3.34 17.71 -3.61
N LYS A 236 -4.28 17.13 -2.87
CA LYS A 236 -5.44 17.86 -2.31
C LYS A 236 -5.02 18.91 -1.27
N GLN A 237 -3.99 18.63 -0.46
CA GLN A 237 -3.53 19.57 0.57
C GLN A 237 -2.65 20.68 0.02
N PHE A 238 -1.92 20.43 -1.06
CA PHE A 238 -0.99 21.40 -1.66
C PHE A 238 -1.31 21.67 -3.14
N PRO A 239 -2.55 22.05 -3.50
CA PRO A 239 -2.98 22.14 -4.91
C PRO A 239 -2.14 23.13 -5.75
N ASN A 240 -1.53 24.12 -5.12
CA ASN A 240 -0.70 25.13 -5.82
C ASN A 240 0.68 24.59 -6.23
N LEU A 241 1.03 23.36 -5.84
CA LEU A 241 2.32 22.73 -6.20
C LEU A 241 2.19 21.76 -7.41
N PHE A 242 0.93 21.57 -7.87
CA PHE A 242 0.60 20.58 -8.89
C PHE A 242 -0.19 21.18 -10.08
#